data_68e0ca85c34a56cb5416406738d7589a
#
_entry.id   68e0ca85c34a56cb5416406738d7589a
#
_cell.length_a   1.000
_cell.length_b   1.000
_cell.length_c   1.000
_cell.angle_alpha   90.00
_cell.angle_beta   90.00
_cell.angle_gamma   90.00
#
_symmetry.space_group_name_H-M   'P 1'
#
loop_
_entity.id
_entity.type
_entity.pdbx_description
1 polymer ?
#
loop_
_entity_poly.entity_id
_entity_poly.type
_entity_poly.pdbx_seq_one_letter_code
_entity_poly.pdbx_strand_id
1 'polypeptide(L)'
;RCEGLDVNILLQDYRDLNKHYDRIVSVGMFEHVGPKNYDTYFSIADRCLKPDGLFLLHTIGSNKKGMSVDPWINKYIFPNGCLPAISHIAEASESRFVMEDWHNFGSDYDKTLMAWHERFNQAWPELSSRYSATFRRMFNYYLCACAGAFRARDIELWQVLFSRGVEGGIRVYR
;
A
#
# COMPACT_ATOMS: atom_id res chain seq x y z
N ARG A 1 6.80 -20.42 -7.38
CA ARG A 1 6.65 -20.61 -5.91
C ARG A 1 5.21 -20.95 -5.48
N CYS A 2 4.22 -20.82 -6.37
CA CYS A 2 2.81 -21.13 -6.06
C CYS A 2 2.38 -22.50 -6.64
N GLU A 3 3.31 -23.31 -7.12
CA GLU A 3 3.03 -24.64 -7.64
C GLU A 3 2.45 -25.54 -6.54
N GLY A 4 1.32 -26.16 -6.80
CA GLY A 4 0.59 -26.98 -5.83
C GLY A 4 -0.33 -26.21 -4.87
N LEU A 5 -0.41 -24.87 -4.99
CA LEU A 5 -1.37 -24.05 -4.24
C LEU A 5 -2.59 -23.74 -5.14
N ASP A 6 -3.77 -23.67 -4.53
CA ASP A 6 -4.99 -23.18 -5.22
C ASP A 6 -4.95 -21.64 -5.36
N VAL A 7 -4.03 -21.18 -6.22
CA VAL A 7 -3.76 -19.75 -6.48
C VAL A 7 -3.71 -19.51 -7.98
N ASN A 8 -4.50 -18.55 -8.44
CA ASN A 8 -4.48 -18.05 -9.82
C ASN A 8 -3.84 -16.68 -9.87
N ILE A 9 -2.68 -16.53 -10.54
CA ILE A 9 -2.02 -15.26 -10.76
C ILE A 9 -2.40 -14.75 -12.15
N LEU A 10 -3.05 -13.58 -12.21
CA LEU A 10 -3.48 -12.95 -13.45
C LEU A 10 -2.75 -11.63 -13.65
N LEU A 11 -2.21 -11.41 -14.84
CA LEU A 11 -1.73 -10.10 -15.29
C LEU A 11 -2.91 -9.36 -15.92
N GLN A 12 -3.59 -8.53 -15.15
CA GLN A 12 -4.82 -7.86 -15.56
C GLN A 12 -4.89 -6.44 -14.97
N ASP A 13 -5.44 -5.51 -15.73
CA ASP A 13 -5.78 -4.19 -15.20
C ASP A 13 -6.96 -4.34 -14.22
N TYR A 14 -6.87 -3.71 -13.04
CA TYR A 14 -7.93 -3.81 -12.04
C TYR A 14 -9.27 -3.25 -12.52
N ARG A 15 -9.25 -2.33 -13.50
CA ARG A 15 -10.45 -1.75 -14.10
C ARG A 15 -11.28 -2.77 -14.90
N ASP A 16 -10.63 -3.83 -15.37
CA ASP A 16 -11.28 -4.90 -16.12
C ASP A 16 -11.83 -6.03 -15.23
N LEU A 17 -11.67 -5.91 -13.91
CA LEU A 17 -12.24 -6.86 -12.96
C LEU A 17 -13.76 -6.77 -12.99
N ASN A 18 -14.44 -7.92 -13.14
CA ASN A 18 -15.89 -8.03 -13.21
C ASN A 18 -16.47 -9.22 -12.42
N LYS A 19 -15.61 -9.93 -11.68
CA LYS A 19 -16.04 -11.04 -10.80
C LYS A 19 -16.37 -10.51 -9.41
N HIS A 20 -17.16 -11.29 -8.66
CA HIS A 20 -17.49 -10.99 -7.28
C HIS A 20 -16.62 -11.83 -6.34
N TYR A 21 -16.09 -11.17 -5.30
CA TYR A 21 -15.16 -11.74 -4.33
C TYR A 21 -15.71 -11.61 -2.91
N ASP A 22 -15.44 -12.60 -2.08
CA ASP A 22 -15.77 -12.56 -0.64
C ASP A 22 -14.84 -11.60 0.10
N ARG A 23 -13.59 -11.51 -0.36
CA ARG A 23 -12.56 -10.67 0.24
C ARG A 23 -11.74 -9.99 -0.86
N ILE A 24 -11.49 -8.71 -0.69
CA ILE A 24 -10.58 -7.93 -1.55
C ILE A 24 -9.43 -7.44 -0.67
N VAL A 25 -8.21 -7.61 -1.12
CA VAL A 25 -7.01 -7.06 -0.47
C VAL A 25 -6.20 -6.31 -1.51
N SER A 26 -5.91 -5.04 -1.24
CA SER A 26 -5.07 -4.19 -2.08
C SER A 26 -3.86 -3.73 -1.27
N VAL A 27 -2.66 -4.06 -1.74
CA VAL A 27 -1.41 -3.80 -1.04
C VAL A 27 -0.44 -3.04 -1.94
N GLY A 28 -0.06 -1.82 -1.56
CA GLY A 28 0.95 -1.00 -2.24
C GLY A 28 0.58 -0.59 -3.67
N MET A 29 -0.69 -0.69 -4.03
CA MET A 29 -1.18 -0.32 -5.35
C MET A 29 -1.77 1.10 -5.37
N PHE A 30 -2.44 1.50 -4.29
CA PHE A 30 -3.20 2.74 -4.24
C PHE A 30 -2.32 3.98 -4.41
N GLU A 31 -1.05 3.91 -4.01
CA GLU A 31 -0.02 4.93 -4.21
C GLU A 31 0.30 5.20 -5.70
N HIS A 32 -0.10 4.30 -6.59
CA HIS A 32 0.11 4.40 -8.03
C HIS A 32 -1.18 4.64 -8.83
N VAL A 33 -2.33 4.67 -8.16
CA VAL A 33 -3.64 4.94 -8.79
C VAL A 33 -3.80 6.42 -9.14
N GLY A 34 -3.39 7.29 -8.24
CA GLY A 34 -3.45 8.74 -8.37
C GLY A 34 -4.84 9.33 -8.11
N PRO A 35 -4.92 10.61 -7.63
CA PRO A 35 -6.15 11.21 -7.13
C PRO A 35 -7.31 11.24 -8.13
N LYS A 36 -7.00 11.39 -9.42
CA LYS A 36 -8.02 11.42 -10.49
C LYS A 36 -8.77 10.08 -10.66
N ASN A 37 -8.19 8.99 -10.17
CA ASN A 37 -8.72 7.65 -10.34
C ASN A 37 -9.21 7.02 -9.02
N TYR A 38 -9.11 7.72 -7.88
CA TYR A 38 -9.53 7.16 -6.58
C TYR A 38 -11.00 6.78 -6.56
N ASP A 39 -11.87 7.60 -7.13
CA ASP A 39 -13.28 7.28 -7.26
C ASP A 39 -13.51 6.01 -8.10
N THR A 40 -12.86 5.90 -9.26
CA THR A 40 -12.91 4.70 -10.10
C THR A 40 -12.42 3.47 -9.34
N TYR A 41 -11.32 3.59 -8.61
CA TYR A 41 -10.75 2.47 -7.84
C TYR A 41 -11.73 1.95 -6.78
N PHE A 42 -12.34 2.84 -5.99
CA PHE A 42 -13.34 2.45 -4.99
C PHE A 42 -14.62 1.91 -5.62
N SER A 43 -15.05 2.48 -6.76
CA SER A 43 -16.20 1.98 -7.54
C SER A 43 -15.97 0.54 -8.05
N ILE A 44 -14.74 0.20 -8.47
CA ILE A 44 -14.40 -1.16 -8.89
C ILE A 44 -14.41 -2.12 -7.68
N ALA A 45 -13.80 -1.70 -6.56
CA ALA A 45 -13.82 -2.50 -5.34
C ALA A 45 -15.26 -2.78 -4.88
N ASP A 46 -16.12 -1.76 -4.90
CA ASP A 46 -17.54 -1.89 -4.55
C ASP A 46 -18.26 -2.87 -5.48
N ARG A 47 -18.13 -2.69 -6.80
CA ARG A 47 -18.74 -3.58 -7.79
C ARG A 47 -18.32 -5.03 -7.64
N CYS A 48 -17.05 -5.25 -7.28
CA CYS A 48 -16.47 -6.59 -7.18
C CYS A 48 -16.62 -7.24 -5.80
N LEU A 49 -17.03 -6.51 -4.78
CA LEU A 49 -17.21 -7.06 -3.44
C LEU A 49 -18.61 -7.63 -3.26
N LYS A 50 -18.73 -8.85 -2.74
CA LYS A 50 -20.03 -9.44 -2.35
C LYS A 50 -20.65 -8.65 -1.18
N PRO A 51 -21.99 -8.75 -0.95
CA PRO A 51 -22.67 -8.02 0.11
C PRO A 51 -22.02 -8.16 1.49
N ASP A 52 -21.65 -9.38 1.90
CA ASP A 52 -20.98 -9.69 3.18
C ASP A 52 -19.46 -9.68 3.07
N GLY A 53 -18.94 -9.07 2.00
CA GLY A 53 -17.52 -9.03 1.71
C GLY A 53 -16.76 -8.00 2.56
N LEU A 54 -15.45 -8.21 2.68
CA LEU A 54 -14.53 -7.28 3.31
C LEU A 54 -13.48 -6.81 2.31
N PHE A 55 -13.18 -5.52 2.36
CA PHE A 55 -12.13 -4.92 1.56
C PHE A 55 -11.05 -4.32 2.48
N LEU A 56 -9.83 -4.81 2.37
CA LEU A 56 -8.65 -4.28 3.07
C LEU A 56 -7.80 -3.46 2.10
N LEU A 57 -7.66 -2.18 2.39
CA LEU A 57 -6.73 -1.29 1.73
C LEU A 57 -5.47 -1.13 2.59
N HIS A 58 -4.32 -1.59 2.07
CA HIS A 58 -3.00 -1.38 2.68
C HIS A 58 -2.22 -0.40 1.81
N THR A 59 -1.95 0.78 2.32
CA THR A 59 -1.31 1.86 1.56
C THR A 59 -0.42 2.76 2.43
N ILE A 60 0.67 3.23 1.86
CA ILE A 60 1.42 4.36 2.42
C ILE A 60 0.63 5.63 2.12
N GLY A 61 0.57 6.52 3.08
CA GLY A 61 -0.11 7.80 2.93
C GLY A 61 0.52 8.91 3.76
N SER A 62 -0.08 10.08 3.74
CA SER A 62 0.36 11.25 4.50
C SER A 62 -0.81 11.94 5.18
N ASN A 63 -0.57 12.46 6.38
CA ASN A 63 -1.54 13.30 7.09
C ASN A 63 -1.72 14.69 6.44
N LYS A 64 -0.90 15.02 5.43
CA LYS A 64 -0.92 16.32 4.74
C LYS A 64 -1.50 16.15 3.33
N LYS A 65 -2.58 16.85 3.01
CA LYS A 65 -3.14 16.90 1.65
C LYS A 65 -2.15 17.63 0.72
N GLY A 66 -1.92 17.07 -0.48
CA GLY A 66 -1.04 17.68 -1.48
C GLY A 66 0.46 17.45 -1.27
N MET A 67 0.84 16.53 -0.37
CA MET A 67 2.24 16.14 -0.23
C MET A 67 2.73 15.47 -1.52
N SER A 68 3.74 16.05 -2.15
CA SER A 68 4.43 15.45 -3.30
C SER A 68 5.42 14.39 -2.82
N VAL A 69 5.56 13.32 -3.58
CA VAL A 69 6.65 12.36 -3.36
C VAL A 69 7.99 13.07 -3.58
N ASP A 70 8.96 12.78 -2.71
CA ASP A 70 10.32 13.29 -2.85
C ASP A 70 10.83 13.10 -4.29
N PRO A 71 11.43 14.13 -4.94
CA PRO A 71 11.85 14.05 -6.35
C PRO A 71 12.83 12.93 -6.64
N TRP A 72 13.72 12.59 -5.69
CA TRP A 72 14.67 11.50 -5.86
C TRP A 72 13.96 10.14 -5.78
N ILE A 73 13.07 9.96 -4.80
CA ILE A 73 12.23 8.75 -4.67
C ILE A 73 11.37 8.57 -5.93
N ASN A 74 10.74 9.64 -6.40
CA ASN A 74 9.93 9.60 -7.62
C ASN A 74 10.75 9.21 -8.86
N LYS A 75 12.00 9.70 -8.95
CA LYS A 75 12.85 9.43 -10.11
C LYS A 75 13.42 8.01 -10.13
N TYR A 76 13.84 7.48 -8.98
CA TYR A 76 14.68 6.29 -8.93
C TYR A 76 14.02 5.06 -8.31
N ILE A 77 12.95 5.23 -7.53
CA ILE A 77 12.34 4.13 -6.76
C ILE A 77 10.89 3.91 -7.17
N PHE A 78 10.04 4.94 -7.07
CA PHE A 78 8.60 4.87 -7.34
C PHE A 78 8.14 5.95 -8.32
N PRO A 79 8.43 5.80 -9.62
CA PRO A 79 8.01 6.76 -10.63
C PRO A 79 6.48 6.96 -10.62
N ASN A 80 6.05 8.22 -10.65
CA ASN A 80 4.65 8.62 -10.61
C ASN A 80 3.88 8.21 -9.34
N GLY A 81 4.58 7.87 -8.26
CA GLY A 81 3.96 7.63 -6.97
C GLY A 81 3.24 8.86 -6.44
N CYS A 82 2.10 8.65 -5.80
CA CYS A 82 1.31 9.71 -5.19
C CYS A 82 0.74 9.21 -3.85
N LEU A 83 1.19 9.79 -2.75
CA LEU A 83 0.71 9.36 -1.43
C LEU A 83 -0.67 9.95 -1.16
N PRO A 84 -1.69 9.12 -0.87
CA PRO A 84 -3.00 9.61 -0.49
C PRO A 84 -2.95 10.31 0.87
N ALA A 85 -3.80 11.31 1.04
CA ALA A 85 -4.16 11.83 2.35
C ALA A 85 -5.37 11.06 2.91
N ILE A 86 -5.60 11.16 4.22
CA ILE A 86 -6.78 10.59 4.91
C ILE A 86 -8.07 11.02 4.19
N SER A 87 -8.20 12.31 3.85
CA SER A 87 -9.36 12.86 3.17
C SER A 87 -9.62 12.22 1.80
N HIS A 88 -8.58 11.86 1.05
CA HIS A 88 -8.75 11.20 -0.25
C HIS A 88 -9.39 9.82 -0.11
N ILE A 89 -8.99 9.06 0.92
CA ILE A 89 -9.57 7.74 1.19
C ILE A 89 -11.00 7.89 1.67
N ALA A 90 -11.26 8.82 2.59
CA ALA A 90 -12.59 9.08 3.13
C ALA A 90 -13.56 9.54 2.03
N GLU A 91 -13.18 10.57 1.24
CA GLU A 91 -13.98 11.10 0.14
C GLU A 91 -14.32 10.02 -0.91
N ALA A 92 -13.33 9.18 -1.28
CA ALA A 92 -13.52 8.16 -2.31
C ALA A 92 -14.30 6.93 -1.82
N SER A 93 -14.28 6.62 -0.52
CA SER A 93 -15.04 5.53 0.07
C SER A 93 -16.46 5.93 0.51
N GLU A 94 -16.73 7.23 0.64
CA GLU A 94 -18.02 7.76 1.07
C GLU A 94 -19.16 7.21 0.19
N SER A 95 -20.31 6.94 0.80
CA SER A 95 -21.50 6.34 0.19
C SER A 95 -21.36 4.92 -0.39
N ARG A 96 -20.15 4.33 -0.42
CA ARG A 96 -19.90 2.97 -0.92
C ARG A 96 -19.64 1.96 0.18
N PHE A 97 -18.89 2.39 1.19
CA PHE A 97 -18.39 1.50 2.24
C PHE A 97 -18.59 2.09 3.64
N VAL A 98 -18.76 1.19 4.60
CA VAL A 98 -18.56 1.48 6.01
C VAL A 98 -17.10 1.22 6.33
N MET A 99 -16.42 2.21 6.92
CA MET A 99 -15.05 2.06 7.41
C MET A 99 -15.11 1.40 8.79
N GLU A 100 -14.71 0.14 8.86
CA GLU A 100 -14.79 -0.68 10.08
C GLU A 100 -13.58 -0.50 10.99
N ASP A 101 -12.40 -0.27 10.41
CA ASP A 101 -11.15 -0.06 11.15
C ASP A 101 -10.14 0.74 10.35
N TRP A 102 -9.30 1.50 11.04
CA TRP A 102 -8.13 2.19 10.49
C TRP A 102 -6.95 1.97 11.43
N HIS A 103 -6.02 1.13 11.01
CA HIS A 103 -4.81 0.85 11.76
C HIS A 103 -3.59 1.50 11.12
N ASN A 104 -2.78 2.20 11.93
CA ASN A 104 -1.57 2.88 11.48
C ASN A 104 -0.33 2.10 11.93
N PHE A 105 0.41 1.57 10.96
CA PHE A 105 1.65 0.81 11.14
C PHE A 105 2.91 1.63 10.81
N GLY A 106 2.83 2.96 10.70
CA GLY A 106 3.96 3.79 10.30
C GLY A 106 5.21 3.56 11.16
N SER A 107 5.05 3.50 12.48
CA SER A 107 6.16 3.23 13.41
C SER A 107 6.77 1.83 13.29
N ASP A 108 5.98 0.85 12.86
CA ASP A 108 6.45 -0.52 12.66
C ASP A 108 7.17 -0.67 11.32
N TYR A 109 6.77 0.14 10.33
CA TYR A 109 7.42 0.10 9.02
C TYR A 109 8.82 0.72 9.03
N ASP A 110 9.09 1.70 9.90
CA ASP A 110 10.46 2.13 10.20
C ASP A 110 11.34 0.95 10.61
N LYS A 111 10.90 0.13 11.56
CA LYS A 111 11.61 -1.07 12.01
C LYS A 111 11.80 -2.09 10.87
N THR A 112 10.77 -2.25 10.04
CA THR A 112 10.81 -3.14 8.86
C THR A 112 11.88 -2.68 7.86
N LEU A 113 11.92 -1.40 7.53
CA LEU A 113 12.91 -0.82 6.62
C LEU A 113 14.34 -0.94 7.16
N MET A 114 14.54 -0.74 8.46
CA MET A 114 15.83 -0.92 9.09
C MET A 114 16.27 -2.39 9.10
N ALA A 115 15.36 -3.33 9.31
CA ALA A 115 15.65 -4.76 9.18
C ALA A 115 16.00 -5.15 7.73
N TRP A 116 15.36 -4.55 6.73
CA TRP A 116 15.72 -4.74 5.32
C TRP A 116 17.10 -4.15 5.01
N HIS A 117 17.41 -2.97 5.55
CA HIS A 117 18.71 -2.34 5.40
C HIS A 117 19.84 -3.23 5.95
N GLU A 118 19.66 -3.78 7.14
CA GLU A 118 20.63 -4.70 7.74
C GLU A 118 20.85 -5.95 6.87
N ARG A 119 19.75 -6.65 6.51
CA ARG A 119 19.81 -7.86 5.66
C ARG A 119 20.43 -7.60 4.29
N PHE A 120 20.11 -6.47 3.68
CA PHE A 120 20.70 -6.07 2.40
C PHE A 120 22.22 -5.90 2.50
N ASN A 121 22.71 -5.26 3.57
CA ASN A 121 24.13 -5.08 3.76
C ASN A 121 24.85 -6.39 4.11
N GLN A 122 24.23 -7.29 4.87
CA GLN A 122 24.76 -8.63 5.14
C GLN A 122 24.83 -9.46 3.85
N ALA A 123 23.84 -9.38 2.98
CA ALA A 123 23.80 -10.10 1.71
C ALA A 123 24.65 -9.46 0.61
N TRP A 124 25.21 -8.26 0.83
CA TRP A 124 25.91 -7.52 -0.20
C TRP A 124 27.12 -8.28 -0.82
N PRO A 125 27.96 -9.05 -0.10
CA PRO A 125 29.04 -9.82 -0.71
C PRO A 125 28.55 -10.73 -1.86
N GLU A 126 27.39 -11.38 -1.69
CA GLU A 126 26.78 -12.23 -2.71
C GLU A 126 26.13 -11.42 -3.85
N LEU A 127 25.56 -10.26 -3.54
CA LEU A 127 24.89 -9.40 -4.49
C LEU A 127 25.85 -8.57 -5.35
N SER A 128 27.06 -8.33 -4.86
CA SER A 128 28.05 -7.45 -5.51
C SER A 128 28.48 -7.90 -6.90
N SER A 129 28.34 -9.18 -7.22
CA SER A 129 28.58 -9.71 -8.58
C SER A 129 27.49 -9.33 -9.60
N ARG A 130 26.29 -8.97 -9.12
CA ARG A 130 25.11 -8.65 -9.94
C ARG A 130 24.78 -7.15 -9.96
N TYR A 131 25.16 -6.42 -8.94
CA TYR A 131 24.77 -5.02 -8.73
C TYR A 131 25.99 -4.13 -8.50
N SER A 132 25.95 -2.90 -9.02
CA SER A 132 27.03 -1.94 -8.89
C SER A 132 27.10 -1.30 -7.49
N ALA A 133 28.27 -0.76 -7.14
CA ALA A 133 28.46 0.04 -5.94
C ALA A 133 27.50 1.28 -5.90
N THR A 134 27.15 1.82 -7.05
CA THR A 134 26.15 2.91 -7.16
C THR A 134 24.77 2.44 -6.75
N PHE A 135 24.36 1.24 -7.20
CA PHE A 135 23.09 0.63 -6.76
C PHE A 135 23.07 0.41 -5.25
N ARG A 136 24.16 -0.08 -4.66
CA ARG A 136 24.28 -0.25 -3.20
C ARG A 136 24.02 1.05 -2.45
N ARG A 137 24.67 2.13 -2.87
CA ARG A 137 24.47 3.45 -2.23
C ARG A 137 23.02 3.94 -2.39
N MET A 138 22.47 3.80 -3.59
CA MET A 138 21.10 4.19 -3.90
C MET A 138 20.09 3.43 -3.03
N PHE A 139 20.24 2.12 -2.91
CA PHE A 139 19.32 1.28 -2.15
C PHE A 139 19.42 1.52 -0.63
N ASN A 140 20.65 1.70 -0.11
CA ASN A 140 20.84 2.12 1.29
C ASN A 140 20.21 3.49 1.56
N TYR A 141 20.41 4.46 0.68
CA TYR A 141 19.78 5.78 0.81
C TYR A 141 18.26 5.66 0.85
N TYR A 142 17.67 4.92 -0.07
CA TYR A 142 16.23 4.68 -0.12
C TYR A 142 15.69 4.13 1.21
N LEU A 143 16.28 3.04 1.70
CA LEU A 143 15.81 2.38 2.92
C LEU A 143 15.93 3.31 4.14
N CYS A 144 17.06 4.00 4.30
CA CYS A 144 17.29 4.92 5.42
C CYS A 144 16.40 6.17 5.33
N ALA A 145 16.24 6.76 4.14
CA ALA A 145 15.41 7.94 3.95
C ALA A 145 13.94 7.65 4.25
N CYS A 146 13.43 6.52 3.75
CA CYS A 146 12.05 6.10 4.04
C CYS A 146 11.86 5.76 5.53
N ALA A 147 12.81 5.05 6.16
CA ALA A 147 12.76 4.79 7.60
C ALA A 147 12.71 6.08 8.42
N GLY A 148 13.53 7.08 8.02
CA GLY A 148 13.52 8.42 8.62
C GLY A 148 12.18 9.13 8.46
N ALA A 149 11.57 9.06 7.28
CA ALA A 149 10.27 9.68 7.01
C ALA A 149 9.13 9.06 7.85
N PHE A 150 9.10 7.73 8.03
CA PHE A 150 8.16 7.06 8.94
C PHE A 150 8.43 7.43 10.40
N ARG A 151 9.68 7.47 10.82
CA ARG A 151 10.08 7.88 12.18
C ARG A 151 9.71 9.31 12.50
N ALA A 152 9.87 10.22 11.53
CA ALA A 152 9.48 11.61 11.64
C ALA A 152 7.96 11.84 11.53
N ARG A 153 7.17 10.80 11.23
CA ARG A 153 5.72 10.88 11.03
C ARG A 153 5.32 11.78 9.84
N ASP A 154 6.20 11.92 8.86
CA ASP A 154 5.89 12.63 7.61
C ASP A 154 5.04 11.76 6.67
N ILE A 155 5.28 10.46 6.71
CA ILE A 155 4.49 9.44 6.02
C ILE A 155 4.04 8.37 6.99
N GLU A 156 2.92 7.71 6.66
CA GLU A 156 2.29 6.67 7.47
C GLU A 156 2.03 5.43 6.62
N LEU A 157 1.86 4.30 7.27
CA LEU A 157 1.38 3.07 6.63
C LEU A 157 0.04 2.69 7.24
N TRP A 158 -0.99 2.62 6.42
CA TRP A 158 -2.34 2.34 6.88
C TRP A 158 -2.87 1.01 6.37
N GLN A 159 -3.60 0.33 7.24
CA GLN A 159 -4.53 -0.71 6.87
C GLN A 159 -5.93 -0.22 7.21
N VAL A 160 -6.75 -0.05 6.18
CA VAL A 160 -8.12 0.41 6.31
C VAL A 160 -9.05 -0.72 5.90
N LEU A 161 -9.90 -1.15 6.83
CA LEU A 161 -10.87 -2.21 6.61
C LEU A 161 -12.24 -1.61 6.29
N PHE A 162 -12.81 -2.07 5.21
CA PHE A 162 -14.12 -1.66 4.73
C PHE A 162 -15.09 -2.85 4.64
N SER A 163 -16.38 -2.56 4.87
CA SER A 163 -17.50 -3.45 4.57
C SER A 163 -18.58 -2.70 3.80
N ARG A 164 -19.62 -3.43 3.35
CA ARG A 164 -20.84 -2.82 2.80
C ARG A 164 -21.93 -2.58 3.86
N GLY A 165 -21.56 -2.53 5.13
CA GLY A 165 -22.49 -2.38 6.25
C GLY A 165 -23.03 -3.73 6.72
N VAL A 166 -22.17 -4.54 7.33
CA VAL A 166 -22.57 -5.81 7.96
C VAL A 166 -23.40 -5.50 9.21
N GLU A 167 -24.58 -6.10 9.33
CA GLU A 167 -25.43 -5.93 10.49
C GLU A 167 -24.72 -6.37 11.77
N GLY A 168 -24.77 -5.53 12.80
CA GLY A 168 -24.06 -5.75 14.06
C GLY A 168 -22.56 -5.41 14.03
N GLY A 169 -22.04 -4.95 12.88
CA GLY A 169 -20.65 -4.53 12.71
C GLY A 169 -19.65 -5.69 12.69
N ILE A 170 -18.38 -5.36 12.56
CA ILE A 170 -17.28 -6.33 12.49
C ILE A 170 -16.39 -6.16 13.72
N ARG A 171 -16.10 -7.29 14.41
CA ARG A 171 -15.12 -7.28 15.51
C ARG A 171 -13.71 -7.33 14.92
N VAL A 172 -12.94 -6.28 15.13
CA VAL A 172 -11.51 -6.24 14.82
C VAL A 172 -10.73 -6.61 16.08
N TYR A 173 -9.96 -7.69 16.01
CA TYR A 173 -9.06 -8.12 17.10
C TYR A 173 -7.66 -7.57 16.83
N ARG A 174 -7.08 -6.92 17.81
CA ARG A 174 -5.71 -6.38 17.78
C ARG A 174 -4.86 -7.02 18.86
#